data_226eec55d9fe05a421d91dbdacaa8943
#
_entry.id   226eec55d9fe05a421d91dbdacaa8943
#
_cell.length_a   1.000
_cell.length_b   1.000
_cell.length_c   1.000
_cell.angle_alpha   90.00
_cell.angle_beta   90.00
_cell.angle_gamma   90.00
#
_symmetry.space_group_name_H-M   'P 1'
#
loop_
_entity.id
_entity.type
_entity.pdbx_description
1 polymer ?
#
loop_
_entity_poly.entity_id
_entity_poly.type
_entity_poly.pdbx_seq_one_letter_code
_entity_poly.pdbx_strand_id
1 'polypeptide(L)'
;MDSLLAVPAFRINDAARLLGVSDDTLRRWVDAGRLAAVDDDSGRRVVEGAELARFARERADSAVSLETGPIVQESARNRFTGVVTRVVKDTVMAQVELAAGPFRLVSLMSAEAATELGLEPGVLAVASVKSTNVVVEVPQQP
;
A
#
# COMPACT_ATOMS: atom_id res chain seq x y z
N MET A 1 22.88 16.30 15.83
CA MET A 1 23.20 15.02 15.18
C MET A 1 22.05 14.06 15.26
N ASP A 2 21.59 13.81 16.44
CA ASP A 2 20.53 12.83 16.65
C ASP A 2 19.21 13.23 16.03
N SER A 3 19.00 14.53 15.83
CA SER A 3 17.78 15.01 15.16
C SER A 3 17.63 14.48 13.74
N LEU A 4 18.74 14.13 13.07
CA LEU A 4 18.69 13.52 11.74
C LEU A 4 18.19 12.09 11.77
N LEU A 5 18.26 11.44 12.94
CA LEU A 5 17.82 10.07 13.15
C LEU A 5 16.52 10.01 13.91
N ALA A 6 15.93 11.17 14.22
CA ALA A 6 14.67 11.21 14.95
C ALA A 6 13.56 10.60 14.12
N VAL A 7 12.84 9.64 14.70
CA VAL A 7 11.69 9.01 14.07
C VAL A 7 10.52 9.99 14.16
N PRO A 8 9.84 10.27 13.06
CA PRO A 8 8.74 11.23 13.09
C PRO A 8 7.56 10.70 13.90
N ALA A 9 6.71 11.62 14.33
CA ALA A 9 5.40 11.31 14.87
C ALA A 9 4.35 11.82 13.88
N PHE A 10 3.24 11.13 13.80
CA PHE A 10 2.18 11.43 12.84
C PHE A 10 0.91 11.84 13.56
N ARG A 11 0.24 12.86 13.07
CA ARG A 11 -1.10 13.19 13.51
C ARG A 11 -2.05 12.06 13.15
N ILE A 12 -3.18 11.99 13.86
CA ILE A 12 -4.17 10.93 13.65
C ILE A 12 -4.59 10.82 12.18
N ASN A 13 -4.88 11.94 11.53
CA ASN A 13 -5.31 11.93 10.13
C ASN A 13 -4.22 11.45 9.17
N ASP A 14 -2.97 11.82 9.42
CA ASP A 14 -1.85 11.39 8.59
C ASP A 14 -1.57 9.90 8.79
N ALA A 15 -1.60 9.43 10.03
CA ALA A 15 -1.45 8.00 10.32
C ALA A 15 -2.56 7.18 9.65
N ALA A 16 -3.80 7.68 9.67
CA ALA A 16 -4.92 7.02 9.01
C ALA A 16 -4.68 6.90 7.50
N ARG A 17 -4.21 7.97 6.87
CA ARG A 17 -3.89 7.95 5.44
C ARG A 17 -2.79 6.95 5.11
N LEU A 18 -1.74 6.89 5.93
CA LEU A 18 -0.64 5.95 5.73
C LEU A 18 -1.11 4.49 5.84
N LEU A 19 -2.09 4.22 6.70
CA LEU A 19 -2.65 2.88 6.84
C LEU A 19 -3.82 2.60 5.90
N GLY A 20 -4.27 3.59 5.14
CA GLY A 20 -5.37 3.44 4.20
C GLY A 20 -6.72 3.28 4.87
N VAL A 21 -6.94 3.92 6.00
CA VAL A 21 -8.20 3.86 6.76
C VAL A 21 -8.71 5.26 7.06
N SER A 22 -9.97 5.34 7.52
CA SER A 22 -10.56 6.60 7.93
C SER A 22 -10.01 7.05 9.29
N ASP A 23 -10.14 8.35 9.57
CA ASP A 23 -9.76 8.91 10.86
C ASP A 23 -10.53 8.23 12.01
N ASP A 24 -11.81 7.97 11.80
CA ASP A 24 -12.66 7.32 12.80
C ASP A 24 -12.18 5.91 13.10
N THR A 25 -11.76 5.17 12.10
CA THR A 25 -11.22 3.82 12.28
C THR A 25 -9.95 3.89 13.12
N LEU A 26 -9.06 4.83 12.80
CA LEU A 26 -7.83 4.98 13.56
C LEU A 26 -8.11 5.35 15.01
N ARG A 27 -9.03 6.30 15.24
CA ARG A 27 -9.42 6.72 16.59
C ARG A 27 -9.98 5.56 17.40
N ARG A 28 -10.79 4.70 16.78
CA ARG A 28 -11.31 3.50 17.44
C ARG A 28 -10.18 2.57 17.88
N TRP A 29 -9.16 2.40 17.06
CA TRP A 29 -8.03 1.56 17.43
C TRP A 29 -7.23 2.16 18.59
N VAL A 30 -7.08 3.48 18.61
CA VAL A 30 -6.42 4.17 19.72
C VAL A 30 -7.26 4.02 20.99
N ASP A 31 -8.56 4.26 20.91
CA ASP A 31 -9.46 4.17 22.05
C ASP A 31 -9.55 2.74 22.61
N ALA A 32 -9.44 1.76 21.74
CA ALA A 32 -9.45 0.34 22.13
C ALA A 32 -8.10 -0.15 22.68
N GLY A 33 -7.09 0.70 22.71
CA GLY A 33 -5.76 0.34 23.19
C GLY A 33 -4.93 -0.50 22.23
N ARG A 34 -5.36 -0.63 20.99
CA ARG A 34 -4.65 -1.41 19.98
C ARG A 34 -3.48 -0.65 19.36
N LEU A 35 -3.58 0.66 19.33
CA LEU A 35 -2.57 1.56 18.78
C LEU A 35 -2.31 2.66 19.80
N ALA A 36 -1.07 2.78 20.28
CA ALA A 36 -0.73 3.77 21.28
C ALA A 36 -0.57 5.14 20.65
N ALA A 37 -1.20 6.12 21.23
CA ALA A 37 -1.04 7.52 20.86
C ALA A 37 -0.56 8.31 22.08
N VAL A 38 0.20 9.36 21.82
CA VAL A 38 0.73 10.25 22.85
C VAL A 38 0.42 11.69 22.48
N ASP A 39 0.53 12.58 23.43
CA ASP A 39 0.39 14.02 23.16
C ASP A 39 1.76 14.60 22.84
N ASP A 40 1.81 15.43 21.80
CA ASP A 40 3.03 16.16 21.47
C ASP A 40 3.19 17.40 22.36
N ASP A 41 4.25 18.17 22.10
CA ASP A 41 4.55 19.36 22.89
C ASP A 41 3.43 20.42 22.82
N SER A 42 2.61 20.37 21.78
CA SER A 42 1.47 21.27 21.60
C SER A 42 0.17 20.71 22.19
N GLY A 43 0.20 19.56 22.82
CA GLY A 43 -0.97 18.88 23.35
C GLY A 43 -1.82 18.17 22.31
N ARG A 44 -1.30 17.96 21.11
CA ARG A 44 -2.02 17.23 20.04
C ARG A 44 -1.72 15.75 20.14
N ARG A 45 -2.73 14.94 19.85
CA ARG A 45 -2.55 13.49 19.78
C ARG A 45 -1.79 13.11 18.52
N VAL A 46 -0.75 12.33 18.72
CA VAL A 46 0.08 11.82 17.63
C VAL A 46 0.40 10.34 17.88
N VAL A 47 0.73 9.65 16.79
CA VAL A 47 1.23 8.28 16.83
C VAL A 47 2.70 8.33 16.47
N GLU A 48 3.54 7.82 17.35
CA GLU A 48 4.97 7.75 17.06
C GLU A 48 5.23 6.80 15.87
N GLY A 49 6.18 7.18 15.02
CA GLY A 49 6.47 6.40 13.82
C GLY A 49 6.81 4.95 14.09
N ALA A 50 7.56 4.68 15.16
CA ALA A 50 7.90 3.32 15.55
C ALA A 50 6.66 2.50 15.91
N GLU A 51 5.71 3.10 16.62
CA GLU A 51 4.44 2.45 16.97
C GLU A 51 3.58 2.21 15.72
N LEU A 52 3.52 3.20 14.84
CA LEU A 52 2.79 3.06 13.59
C LEU A 52 3.37 1.93 12.73
N ALA A 53 4.69 1.83 12.66
CA ALA A 53 5.36 0.75 11.93
C ALA A 53 5.05 -0.62 12.53
N ARG A 54 5.09 -0.74 13.85
CA ARG A 54 4.73 -1.98 14.55
C ARG A 54 3.31 -2.42 14.21
N PHE A 55 2.37 -1.48 14.31
CA PHE A 55 0.96 -1.75 14.04
C PHE A 55 0.71 -2.09 12.57
N ALA A 56 1.36 -1.37 11.65
CA ALA A 56 1.25 -1.64 10.23
C ALA A 56 1.74 -3.05 9.88
N ARG A 57 2.85 -3.47 10.46
CA ARG A 57 3.40 -4.81 10.24
C ARG A 57 2.46 -5.89 10.77
N GLU A 58 1.91 -5.69 11.97
CA GLU A 58 0.95 -6.62 12.56
C GLU A 58 -0.30 -6.77 11.70
N ARG A 59 -0.81 -5.65 11.16
CA ARG A 59 -1.96 -5.69 10.26
C ARG A 59 -1.62 -6.40 8.94
N ALA A 60 -0.44 -6.18 8.40
CA ALA A 60 -0.02 -6.83 7.16
C ALA A 60 0.06 -8.35 7.34
N ASP A 61 0.58 -8.80 8.49
CA ASP A 61 0.68 -10.22 8.80
C ASP A 61 -0.67 -10.89 8.97
N SER A 62 -1.68 -10.15 9.44
CA SER A 62 -3.02 -10.65 9.68
C SER A 62 -4.04 -10.27 8.60
N ALA A 63 -3.61 -9.58 7.55
CA ALA A 63 -4.51 -9.14 6.49
C ALA A 63 -5.09 -10.33 5.74
N VAL A 64 -6.42 -10.32 5.57
CA VAL A 64 -7.11 -11.30 4.75
C VAL A 64 -7.07 -10.79 3.31
N SER A 65 -6.32 -11.48 2.46
CA SER A 65 -6.35 -11.19 1.03
C SER A 65 -7.47 -11.96 0.36
N LEU A 66 -7.99 -11.40 -0.72
CA LEU A 66 -8.87 -12.17 -1.59
C LEU A 66 -8.11 -13.37 -2.14
N GLU A 67 -8.72 -14.54 -2.06
CA GLU A 67 -8.12 -15.73 -2.62
C GLU A 67 -8.07 -15.62 -4.14
N THR A 68 -6.88 -15.65 -4.68
CA THR A 68 -6.65 -15.54 -6.12
C THR A 68 -6.25 -16.87 -6.75
N GLY A 69 -6.32 -17.95 -5.96
CA GLY A 69 -5.86 -19.25 -6.38
C GLY A 69 -4.37 -19.47 -6.08
N PRO A 70 -3.88 -20.70 -6.24
CA PRO A 70 -2.51 -21.02 -5.90
C PRO A 70 -1.52 -20.37 -6.85
N ILE A 71 -0.54 -19.67 -6.29
CA ILE A 71 0.65 -19.23 -7.00
C ILE A 71 1.73 -20.24 -6.65
N VAL A 72 2.12 -21.04 -7.63
CA VAL A 72 2.97 -22.20 -7.38
C VAL A 72 4.38 -21.82 -7.00
N GLN A 73 4.98 -20.89 -7.74
CA GLN A 73 6.33 -20.39 -7.44
C GLN A 73 6.47 -18.95 -7.91
N GLU A 74 7.09 -18.13 -7.10
CA GLU A 74 7.23 -16.72 -7.39
C GLU A 74 8.46 -16.14 -6.69
N SER A 75 9.31 -15.46 -7.45
CA SER A 75 10.47 -14.76 -6.88
C SER A 75 10.16 -13.34 -6.43
N ALA A 76 9.03 -12.79 -6.86
CA ALA A 76 8.61 -11.46 -6.43
C ALA A 76 8.15 -11.48 -4.98
N ARG A 77 8.55 -10.47 -4.21
CA ARG A 77 8.12 -10.29 -2.82
C ARG A 77 6.99 -9.29 -2.68
N ASN A 78 6.67 -8.55 -3.73
CA ASN A 78 5.69 -7.49 -3.72
C ASN A 78 4.52 -7.89 -4.60
N ARG A 79 3.37 -8.09 -3.98
CA ARG A 79 2.13 -8.46 -4.67
C ARG A 79 1.00 -7.55 -4.24
N PHE A 80 0.23 -7.14 -5.22
CA PHE A 80 -0.90 -6.24 -5.01
C PHE A 80 -2.10 -6.83 -5.73
N THR A 81 -3.07 -7.31 -4.96
CA THR A 81 -4.33 -7.78 -5.51
C THR A 81 -5.26 -6.60 -5.72
N GLY A 82 -5.78 -6.47 -6.90
CA GLY A 82 -6.63 -5.34 -7.23
C GLY A 82 -7.56 -5.62 -8.40
N VAL A 83 -8.18 -4.57 -8.87
CA VAL A 83 -9.10 -4.61 -9.99
C VAL A 83 -8.54 -3.77 -11.12
N VAL A 84 -8.61 -4.29 -12.33
CA VAL A 84 -8.23 -3.52 -13.54
C VAL A 84 -9.22 -2.38 -13.70
N THR A 85 -8.69 -1.16 -13.83
CA THR A 85 -9.51 0.04 -13.99
C THR A 85 -9.48 0.61 -15.41
N ARG A 86 -8.39 0.38 -16.12
CA ARG A 86 -8.21 0.93 -17.47
C ARG A 86 -7.24 0.08 -18.27
N VAL A 87 -7.56 -0.11 -19.55
CA VAL A 87 -6.67 -0.75 -20.52
C VAL A 87 -6.63 0.13 -21.76
N VAL A 88 -5.44 0.58 -22.13
CA VAL A 88 -5.20 1.31 -23.37
C VAL A 88 -4.23 0.48 -24.19
N LYS A 89 -4.62 0.07 -25.37
CA LYS A 89 -3.71 -0.72 -26.22
C LYS A 89 -3.79 -0.27 -27.67
N ASP A 90 -2.64 -0.38 -28.34
CA ASP A 90 -2.53 -0.28 -29.78
C ASP A 90 -2.27 -1.68 -30.35
N THR A 91 -1.71 -1.77 -31.54
CA THR A 91 -1.46 -3.06 -32.18
C THR A 91 -0.29 -3.83 -31.54
N VAL A 92 0.57 -3.17 -30.79
CA VAL A 92 1.81 -3.74 -30.26
C VAL A 92 1.81 -3.77 -28.74
N MET A 93 1.46 -2.67 -28.10
CA MET A 93 1.61 -2.48 -26.65
C MET A 93 0.26 -2.21 -25.98
N ALA A 94 0.23 -2.53 -24.68
CA ALA A 94 -0.89 -2.21 -23.82
C ALA A 94 -0.39 -1.58 -22.53
N GLN A 95 -1.12 -0.56 -22.05
CA GLN A 95 -0.95 -0.02 -20.72
C GLN A 95 -2.15 -0.44 -19.90
N VAL A 96 -1.90 -1.14 -18.80
CA VAL A 96 -2.94 -1.64 -17.91
C VAL A 96 -2.82 -0.95 -16.57
N GLU A 97 -3.93 -0.39 -16.09
CA GLU A 97 -3.98 0.25 -14.78
C GLU A 97 -4.82 -0.59 -13.83
N LEU A 98 -4.33 -0.73 -12.62
CA LEU A 98 -5.01 -1.44 -11.54
C LEU A 98 -5.20 -0.51 -10.34
N ALA A 99 -6.29 -0.71 -9.63
CA ALA A 99 -6.48 -0.14 -8.30
C ALA A 99 -6.31 -1.26 -7.27
N ALA A 100 -5.31 -1.11 -6.41
CA ALA A 100 -5.06 -2.03 -5.32
C ALA A 100 -5.08 -1.24 -4.00
N GLY A 101 -6.16 -1.36 -3.23
CA GLY A 101 -6.41 -0.48 -2.11
C GLY A 101 -6.46 0.97 -2.59
N PRO A 102 -5.77 1.91 -1.93
CA PRO A 102 -5.74 3.30 -2.37
C PRO A 102 -4.70 3.58 -3.47
N PHE A 103 -4.01 2.54 -3.95
CA PHE A 103 -2.88 2.72 -4.85
C PHE A 103 -3.25 2.41 -6.30
N ARG A 104 -2.72 3.23 -7.20
CA ARG A 104 -2.81 3.03 -8.64
C ARG A 104 -1.51 2.39 -9.10
N LEU A 105 -1.62 1.25 -9.77
CA LEU A 105 -0.49 0.56 -10.37
C LEU A 105 -0.63 0.58 -11.88
N VAL A 106 0.48 0.78 -12.57
CA VAL A 106 0.52 0.82 -14.02
C VAL A 106 1.50 -0.23 -14.53
N SER A 107 1.06 -1.03 -15.48
CA SER A 107 1.89 -2.03 -16.13
C SER A 107 1.90 -1.80 -17.63
N LEU A 108 3.05 -1.95 -18.24
CA LEU A 108 3.19 -1.97 -19.69
C LEU A 108 3.51 -3.40 -20.11
N MET A 109 2.80 -3.87 -21.14
CA MET A 109 2.96 -5.22 -21.67
C MET A 109 2.64 -5.21 -23.15
N SER A 110 2.86 -6.34 -23.82
CA SER A 110 2.42 -6.46 -25.21
C SER A 110 0.89 -6.50 -25.28
N ALA A 111 0.32 -5.98 -26.36
CA ALA A 111 -1.12 -6.07 -26.60
C ALA A 111 -1.59 -7.53 -26.60
N GLU A 112 -0.76 -8.43 -27.15
CA GLU A 112 -1.03 -9.87 -27.16
C GLU A 112 -1.17 -10.41 -25.73
N ALA A 113 -0.25 -10.06 -24.83
CA ALA A 113 -0.31 -10.51 -23.43
C ALA A 113 -1.57 -10.02 -22.74
N ALA A 114 -1.93 -8.76 -22.93
CA ALA A 114 -3.15 -8.21 -22.35
C ALA A 114 -4.40 -8.95 -22.82
N THR A 115 -4.44 -9.30 -24.11
CA THR A 115 -5.55 -10.05 -24.69
C THR A 115 -5.60 -11.49 -24.15
N GLU A 116 -4.46 -12.17 -24.10
CA GLU A 116 -4.38 -13.55 -23.60
C GLU A 116 -4.79 -13.63 -22.11
N LEU A 117 -4.41 -12.64 -21.32
CA LEU A 117 -4.79 -12.57 -19.91
C LEU A 117 -6.22 -12.13 -19.71
N GLY A 118 -6.90 -11.68 -20.75
CA GLY A 118 -8.28 -11.21 -20.65
C GLY A 118 -8.42 -9.93 -19.83
N LEU A 119 -7.43 -9.05 -19.88
CA LEU A 119 -7.43 -7.84 -19.07
C LEU A 119 -8.37 -6.80 -19.65
N GLU A 120 -9.38 -6.45 -18.87
CA GLU A 120 -10.33 -5.39 -19.17
C GLU A 120 -10.86 -4.81 -17.85
N PRO A 121 -11.44 -3.60 -17.87
CA PRO A 121 -11.95 -3.01 -16.63
C PRO A 121 -12.89 -3.94 -15.89
N GLY A 122 -12.66 -4.08 -14.57
CA GLY A 122 -13.44 -4.94 -13.70
C GLY A 122 -12.83 -6.31 -13.43
N VAL A 123 -11.77 -6.69 -14.13
CA VAL A 123 -11.12 -7.99 -13.93
C VAL A 123 -10.24 -7.95 -12.67
N LEU A 124 -10.37 -9.00 -11.85
CA LEU A 124 -9.47 -9.20 -10.70
C LEU A 124 -8.07 -9.56 -11.22
N ALA A 125 -7.06 -8.89 -10.73
CA ALA A 125 -5.69 -9.14 -11.14
C ALA A 125 -4.73 -8.97 -9.97
N VAL A 126 -3.57 -9.63 -10.09
CA VAL A 126 -2.48 -9.48 -9.12
C VAL A 126 -1.29 -8.86 -9.86
N ALA A 127 -0.84 -7.72 -9.37
CA ALA A 127 0.40 -7.12 -9.82
C ALA A 127 1.53 -7.59 -8.92
N SER A 128 2.64 -8.01 -9.49
CA SER A 128 3.81 -8.39 -8.72
C SER A 128 5.03 -7.64 -9.21
N VAL A 129 5.90 -7.27 -8.28
CA VAL A 129 7.13 -6.55 -8.59
C VAL A 129 8.28 -7.21 -7.84
N LYS A 130 9.32 -7.58 -8.57
CA LYS A 130 10.52 -8.14 -7.93
C LYS A 130 11.14 -7.11 -7.01
N SER A 131 11.65 -7.57 -5.86
CA SER A 131 12.29 -6.70 -4.87
C SER A 131 13.41 -5.84 -5.47
N THR A 132 14.11 -6.39 -6.45
CA THR A 132 15.20 -5.69 -7.13
C THR A 132 14.74 -4.52 -7.99
N ASN A 133 13.44 -4.45 -8.30
CA ASN A 133 12.87 -3.38 -9.13
C ASN A 133 12.16 -2.31 -8.30
N VAL A 134 12.12 -2.46 -6.98
CA VAL A 134 11.48 -1.50 -6.11
C VAL A 134 12.51 -0.46 -5.66
N VAL A 135 12.24 0.81 -5.98
CA VAL A 135 13.06 1.93 -5.59
C VAL A 135 12.43 2.60 -4.38
N VAL A 136 13.21 2.85 -3.35
CA VAL A 136 12.74 3.50 -2.13
C VAL A 136 13.28 4.92 -2.08
N GLU A 137 12.40 5.86 -1.83
CA GLU A 137 12.73 7.27 -1.71
C GLU A 137 12.29 7.75 -0.33
N VAL A 138 13.05 8.67 0.23
CA VAL A 138 12.70 9.29 1.50
C VAL A 138 12.40 10.76 1.22
N PRO A 139 11.17 11.21 1.50
CA PRO A 139 10.84 12.62 1.27
C PRO A 139 11.60 13.52 2.25
N GLN A 140 11.87 14.74 1.79
CA GLN A 140 12.47 15.73 2.65
C GLN A 140 11.50 16.10 3.76
N GLN A 141 11.97 16.06 5.00
CA GLN A 141 11.16 16.46 6.15
C GLN A 141 10.93 17.96 6.12
N PRO A 142 9.71 18.44 6.40
CA PRO A 142 9.43 19.88 6.47
C PRO A 142 10.13 20.57 7.65
#